data_03932cacdb00ee7e315ce68fd6d29d94
#
_entry.id   03932cacdb00ee7e315ce68fd6d29d94
#
_cell.length_a   1.000
_cell.length_b   1.000
_cell.length_c   1.000
_cell.angle_alpha   90.00
_cell.angle_beta   90.00
_cell.angle_gamma   90.00
#
_symmetry.space_group_name_H-M   'P 1'
#
loop_
_entity.id
_entity.type
_entity.pdbx_description
1 polymer ?
#
loop_
_entity_poly.entity_id
_entity_poly.type
_entity_poly.pdbx_seq_one_letter_code
_entity_poly.pdbx_strand_id
1 'polypeptide(L)' 'EISDSRYFNMPILDKSVKSFMSFPVETIQASTNIFDAASKFFKTSKRRFPVMDKGRLVGQISRKDIVLCALKMKSQTWR' A
#
# COMPACT_ATOMS: atom_id res chain seq x y z
N GLU A 1 9.31 16.07 6.00
CA GLU A 1 9.13 17.44 6.47
C GLU A 1 9.58 18.46 5.43
N ILE A 2 8.69 19.28 4.99
CA ILE A 2 8.96 20.15 3.87
C ILE A 2 9.55 21.49 4.30
N SER A 3 9.77 21.64 5.55
CA SER A 3 10.37 22.88 6.07
C SER A 3 11.85 23.03 5.70
N ASP A 4 12.45 21.98 5.17
CA ASP A 4 13.83 22.06 4.72
C ASP A 4 13.94 23.05 3.57
N SER A 5 14.73 24.09 3.76
CA SER A 5 14.85 25.16 2.77
C SER A 5 15.45 24.67 1.44
N ARG A 6 16.11 23.52 1.44
CA ARG A 6 16.65 22.97 0.21
C ARG A 6 15.56 22.65 -0.80
N TYR A 7 14.38 22.28 -0.31
CA TYR A 7 13.27 21.97 -1.20
C TYR A 7 12.68 23.20 -1.84
N PHE A 8 12.79 24.34 -1.18
CA PHE A 8 12.22 25.57 -1.68
C PHE A 8 13.18 26.37 -2.57
N ASN A 9 14.48 26.10 -2.42
CA ASN A 9 15.48 26.83 -3.17
C ASN A 9 15.93 26.12 -4.43
N MET A 10 15.42 24.93 -4.69
CA MET A 10 15.75 24.17 -5.87
C MET A 10 14.61 24.23 -6.87
N PRO A 11 14.92 24.01 -8.16
CA PRO A 11 13.85 24.00 -9.16
C PRO A 11 12.87 22.85 -9.00
N ILE A 12 12.92 22.19 -7.86
CA ILE A 12 12.03 21.10 -7.55
C ILE A 12 10.56 21.53 -7.60
N LEU A 13 10.27 22.81 -7.38
CA LEU A 13 8.92 23.32 -7.44
C LEU A 13 8.32 23.22 -8.84
N ASP A 14 9.17 23.12 -9.85
CA ASP A 14 8.74 23.01 -11.22
C ASP A 14 8.59 21.55 -11.67
N LYS A 15 8.87 20.61 -10.77
CA LYS A 15 8.79 19.19 -11.11
C LYS A 15 7.43 18.62 -10.75
N SER A 16 6.99 17.65 -11.52
CA SER A 16 5.76 16.95 -11.22
C SER A 16 6.01 15.84 -10.20
N VAL A 17 4.95 15.38 -9.57
CA VAL A 17 5.00 14.23 -8.66
C VAL A 17 5.65 13.02 -9.32
N LYS A 18 5.44 12.88 -10.61
CA LYS A 18 5.99 11.77 -11.38
C LYS A 18 7.52 11.68 -11.26
N SER A 19 8.19 12.81 -11.11
CA SER A 19 9.64 12.84 -11.00
C SER A 19 10.16 12.32 -9.67
N PHE A 20 9.32 12.27 -8.66
CA PHE A 20 9.74 11.94 -7.30
C PHE A 20 9.07 10.71 -6.71
N MET A 21 8.05 10.20 -7.35
CA MET A 21 7.38 9.00 -6.85
C MET A 21 8.27 7.77 -7.05
N SER A 22 8.01 6.75 -6.24
CA SER A 22 8.77 5.51 -6.29
C SER A 22 8.30 4.62 -7.43
N PHE A 23 9.25 3.96 -8.09
CA PHE A 23 8.98 2.96 -9.12
C PHE A 23 9.87 1.75 -8.88
N PRO A 24 9.39 0.56 -9.22
CA PRO A 24 8.01 0.24 -9.54
C PRO A 24 7.12 0.33 -8.30
N VAL A 25 5.84 0.56 -8.50
CA VAL A 25 4.89 0.59 -7.41
C VAL A 25 4.24 -0.77 -7.30
N GLU A 26 4.38 -1.39 -6.15
CA GLU A 26 3.71 -2.68 -5.90
C GLU A 26 2.28 -2.44 -5.47
N THR A 27 1.38 -3.22 -6.03
CA THR A 27 -0.03 -3.14 -5.72
C THR A 27 -0.57 -4.53 -5.41
N ILE A 28 -1.80 -4.57 -4.91
CA ILE A 28 -2.51 -5.81 -4.67
C ILE A 28 -3.80 -5.74 -5.47
N GLN A 29 -4.14 -6.81 -6.18
CA GLN A 29 -5.40 -6.89 -6.89
C GLN A 29 -6.54 -7.13 -5.91
N ALA A 30 -7.68 -6.50 -6.16
CA ALA A 30 -8.83 -6.67 -5.30
C ALA A 30 -9.29 -8.13 -5.19
N SER A 31 -9.02 -8.92 -6.22
CA SER A 31 -9.39 -10.33 -6.24
C SER A 31 -8.38 -11.24 -5.53
N THR A 32 -7.27 -10.70 -5.06
CA THR A 32 -6.27 -11.48 -4.34
C THR A 32 -6.85 -12.00 -3.04
N ASN A 33 -6.63 -13.28 -2.74
CA ASN A 33 -7.12 -13.79 -1.48
C ASN A 33 -6.28 -13.28 -0.31
N ILE A 34 -6.83 -13.37 0.89
CA ILE A 34 -6.22 -12.81 2.09
C ILE A 34 -4.86 -13.42 2.39
N PHE A 35 -4.69 -14.72 2.12
CA PHE A 35 -3.42 -15.38 2.44
C PHE A 35 -2.30 -14.91 1.52
N ASP A 36 -2.60 -14.70 0.27
CA ASP A 36 -1.61 -14.18 -0.67
C ASP A 36 -1.26 -12.73 -0.34
N ALA A 37 -2.25 -11.94 0.05
CA ALA A 37 -2.01 -10.57 0.47
C ALA A 37 -1.14 -10.53 1.72
N ALA A 38 -1.43 -11.39 2.69
CA ALA A 38 -0.62 -11.48 3.90
C ALA A 38 0.82 -11.86 3.58
N SER A 39 1.00 -12.83 2.68
CA SER A 39 2.32 -13.25 2.26
C SER A 39 3.12 -12.08 1.68
N LYS A 40 2.46 -11.23 0.91
CA LYS A 40 3.11 -10.08 0.32
C LYS A 40 3.59 -9.10 1.39
N PHE A 41 2.80 -8.90 2.44
CA PHE A 41 3.23 -8.07 3.57
C PHE A 41 4.42 -8.67 4.30
N PHE A 42 4.46 -10.00 4.45
CA PHE A 42 5.59 -10.66 5.09
C PHE A 42 6.89 -10.52 4.31
N LYS A 43 6.79 -10.48 3.01
CA LYS A 43 7.97 -10.43 2.14
C LYS A 43 8.51 -9.01 1.98
N THR A 44 7.77 -8.00 2.39
CA THR A 44 8.17 -6.63 2.23
C THR A 44 8.08 -5.92 3.58
N SER A 45 8.72 -4.77 3.67
CA SER A 45 8.63 -3.95 4.88
C SER A 45 7.50 -2.93 4.79
N LYS A 46 6.72 -2.97 3.75
CA LYS A 46 5.65 -1.99 3.54
C LYS A 46 4.49 -2.25 4.47
N ARG A 47 3.84 -1.18 4.88
CA ARG A 47 2.69 -1.26 5.78
C ARG A 47 1.37 -1.22 5.06
N ARG A 48 1.37 -0.73 3.84
CA ARG A 48 0.16 -0.57 3.03
C ARG A 48 0.46 -0.84 1.59
N PHE A 49 -0.55 -1.29 0.88
CA PHE A 49 -0.50 -1.44 -0.56
C PHE A 49 -1.75 -0.83 -1.17
N PRO A 50 -1.60 -0.14 -2.31
CA PRO A 50 -2.75 0.24 -3.09
C PRO A 50 -3.46 -1.00 -3.61
N VAL A 51 -4.78 -0.97 -3.64
CA VAL A 51 -5.58 -2.08 -4.16
C VAL A 51 -6.15 -1.67 -5.50
N MET A 52 -5.92 -2.51 -6.49
CA MET A 52 -6.35 -2.26 -7.85
C MET A 52 -7.43 -3.25 -8.25
N ASP A 53 -8.34 -2.80 -9.08
CA ASP A 53 -9.36 -3.65 -9.65
C ASP A 53 -9.56 -3.23 -11.10
N LYS A 54 -9.28 -4.16 -12.02
CA LYS A 54 -9.41 -3.92 -13.46
C LYS A 54 -8.67 -2.65 -13.90
N GLY A 55 -7.45 -2.48 -13.41
CA GLY A 55 -6.61 -1.37 -13.77
C GLY A 55 -6.93 -0.05 -13.10
N ARG A 56 -7.84 -0.06 -12.13
CA ARG A 56 -8.26 1.16 -11.42
C ARG A 56 -7.93 1.03 -9.94
N LEU A 57 -7.51 2.14 -9.34
CA LEU A 57 -7.28 2.19 -7.91
C LEU A 57 -8.63 2.24 -7.20
N VAL A 58 -8.90 1.26 -6.35
CA VAL A 58 -10.16 1.19 -5.62
C VAL A 58 -10.00 1.38 -4.12
N GLY A 59 -8.76 1.38 -3.60
CA GLY A 59 -8.55 1.60 -2.19
C GLY A 59 -7.15 1.22 -1.79
N GLN A 60 -6.96 0.98 -0.52
CA GLN A 60 -5.69 0.50 0.02
C GLN A 60 -5.95 -0.51 1.12
N ILE A 61 -4.96 -1.35 1.37
CA ILE A 61 -5.04 -2.34 2.44
C ILE A 61 -3.78 -2.25 3.29
N SER A 62 -3.93 -2.35 4.60
CA SER A 62 -2.82 -2.27 5.53
C SER A 62 -2.57 -3.62 6.20
N ARG A 63 -1.41 -3.75 6.86
CA ARG A 63 -1.14 -4.93 7.69
C ARG A 63 -2.21 -5.12 8.74
N LYS A 64 -2.64 -4.02 9.35
CA LYS A 64 -3.67 -4.08 10.37
C LYS A 64 -4.95 -4.68 9.82
N ASP A 65 -5.32 -4.31 8.60
CA ASP A 65 -6.51 -4.86 7.96
C ASP A 65 -6.39 -6.38 7.80
N ILE A 66 -5.20 -6.85 7.41
CA ILE A 66 -4.97 -8.28 7.25
C ILE A 66 -5.11 -9.00 8.59
N VAL A 67 -4.55 -8.46 9.65
CA VAL A 67 -4.64 -9.06 10.97
C VAL A 67 -6.09 -9.13 11.44
N LEU A 68 -6.84 -8.05 11.28
CA LEU A 68 -8.24 -8.02 11.66
C LEU A 68 -9.07 -9.02 10.87
N CYS A 69 -8.78 -9.16 9.59
CA CYS A 69 -9.46 -10.13 8.75
C CYS A 69 -9.18 -11.55 9.21
N ALA A 70 -7.93 -11.85 9.54
CA ALA A 70 -7.54 -13.17 10.02
C ALA A 70 -8.24 -13.51 11.32
N LEU A 71 -8.35 -12.54 12.23
CA LEU A 71 -9.04 -12.76 13.50
C LEU A 71 -10.53 -13.05 13.28
N LYS A 72 -11.15 -12.36 12.35
CA LYS A 72 -12.55 -12.62 12.01
C LYS A 72 -12.76 -14.01 11.44
N MET A 73 -11.85 -14.42 10.57
CA MET A 73 -11.92 -15.75 9.97
C MET A 73 -11.75 -16.82 11.03
N LYS A 74 -10.84 -16.62 11.97
CA LYS A 74 -10.63 -17.54 13.06
C LYS A 74 -11.89 -17.66 13.91
N SER A 75 -12.55 -16.55 14.22
CA SER A 75 -13.78 -16.57 14.98
C SER A 75 -14.85 -17.38 14.28
N GLN A 76 -14.93 -17.28 12.98
CA GLN A 76 -15.93 -18.00 12.20
C GLN A 76 -15.65 -19.50 12.20
N THR A 77 -14.39 -19.90 12.20
CA THR A 77 -14.05 -21.31 12.15
C THR A 77 -14.16 -22.00 13.51
N TRP A 78 -14.23 -21.26 14.57
CA TRP A 78 -14.31 -21.83 15.91
C TRP A 78 -15.74 -22.15 16.35
N ARG A 79 -16.62 -22.12 15.46
CA ARG A 79 -18.03 -22.39 15.79
C ARG A 79 -18.38 -23.86 15.82
#